data_9bca9e97beb0971d23f7dc2b1e0b7f82
#
_entry.id   9bca9e97beb0971d23f7dc2b1e0b7f82
#
_cell.length_a   1.000
_cell.length_b   1.000
_cell.length_c   1.000
_cell.angle_alpha   90.00
_cell.angle_beta   90.00
_cell.angle_gamma   90.00
#
_symmetry.space_group_name_H-M   'P 1'
#
loop_
_entity.id
_entity.type
_entity.pdbx_description
1 polymer ?
#
loop_
_entity_poly.entity_id
_entity_poly.type
_entity_poly.pdbx_seq_one_letter_code
_entity_poly.pdbx_strand_id
1 'polypeptide(L)'
;MAPLLTITEPKGGAVTTGAQIPVSGYAFDDQGLRSIAVNGTEVLPSSEIGQKLVNFHFRVAGLAEGQLSIDIAASDQAGNRQELKLPLVLDNQKPALTIEEAALSGGRLQVRGLASDDVGVDRVVVHYGDTFSRLNLPQGESVPFAVNLPVESLTVIAVDAAGNRIEVKVP
;
A
#
# COMPACT_ATOMS: atom_id res chain seq x y z
N MET A 1 10.58 33.70 0.56
CA MET A 1 11.06 32.34 0.95
C MET A 1 10.15 31.36 0.26
N ALA A 2 10.62 30.16 -0.16
CA ALA A 2 9.73 29.18 -0.75
C ALA A 2 8.75 28.60 0.29
N PRO A 3 7.53 28.20 -0.12
CA PRO A 3 6.57 27.58 0.78
C PRO A 3 7.11 26.32 1.48
N LEU A 4 6.69 26.08 2.69
CA LEU A 4 6.84 24.79 3.35
C LEU A 4 5.80 23.82 2.76
N LEU A 5 6.24 22.66 2.31
CA LEU A 5 5.37 21.61 1.76
C LEU A 5 5.62 20.31 2.52
N THR A 6 4.56 19.74 3.07
CA THR A 6 4.63 18.51 3.86
C THR A 6 3.56 17.53 3.41
N ILE A 7 3.96 16.28 3.17
CA ILE A 7 3.06 15.16 2.88
C ILE A 7 2.89 14.34 4.16
N THR A 8 1.64 14.16 4.57
CA THR A 8 1.28 13.37 5.75
C THR A 8 0.92 11.93 5.40
N GLU A 9 0.38 11.71 4.19
CA GLU A 9 0.02 10.40 3.63
C GLU A 9 0.12 10.41 2.10
N PRO A 10 0.61 9.31 1.50
CA PRO A 10 1.31 8.18 2.10
C PRO A 10 2.74 8.56 2.51
N LYS A 11 3.41 7.70 3.27
CA LYS A 11 4.84 7.89 3.55
C LYS A 11 5.67 7.59 2.30
N GLY A 12 6.77 8.31 2.12
CA GLY A 12 7.72 8.03 1.04
C GLY A 12 8.23 6.59 1.10
N GLY A 13 8.26 5.92 -0.04
CA GLY A 13 8.63 4.51 -0.16
C GLY A 13 7.52 3.52 0.21
N ALA A 14 6.30 3.98 0.47
CA ALA A 14 5.17 3.10 0.78
C ALA A 14 4.82 2.20 -0.41
N VAL A 15 4.43 0.97 -0.11
CA VAL A 15 3.81 0.04 -1.05
C VAL A 15 2.30 0.17 -0.94
N THR A 16 1.62 0.37 -2.05
CA THR A 16 0.17 0.62 -2.08
C THR A 16 -0.50 -0.11 -3.22
N THR A 17 -1.81 -0.26 -3.14
CA THR A 17 -2.66 -0.88 -4.15
C THR A 17 -3.85 0.04 -4.49
N GLY A 18 -4.50 -0.20 -5.61
CA GLY A 18 -5.69 0.50 -6.06
C GLY A 18 -5.49 1.31 -7.33
N ALA A 19 -6.61 1.74 -7.92
CA ALA A 19 -6.62 2.56 -9.13
C ALA A 19 -6.30 4.04 -8.87
N GLN A 20 -6.44 4.48 -7.63
CA GLN A 20 -6.20 5.85 -7.19
C GLN A 20 -5.45 5.83 -5.85
N ILE A 21 -4.40 6.62 -5.77
CA ILE A 21 -3.61 6.78 -4.53
C ILE A 21 -4.06 8.06 -3.83
N PRO A 22 -4.60 7.99 -2.61
CA PRO A 22 -4.91 9.19 -1.82
C PRO A 22 -3.61 9.82 -1.32
N VAL A 23 -3.48 11.13 -1.48
CA VAL A 23 -2.36 11.92 -0.99
C VAL A 23 -2.90 13.06 -0.14
N SER A 24 -2.38 13.21 1.06
CA SER A 24 -2.74 14.27 2.00
C SER A 24 -1.51 14.98 2.50
N GLY A 25 -1.67 16.26 2.78
CA GLY A 25 -0.59 17.08 3.31
C GLY A 25 -1.03 18.51 3.57
N TYR A 26 -0.07 19.37 3.78
CA TYR A 26 -0.31 20.80 3.91
C TYR A 26 0.83 21.61 3.28
N ALA A 27 0.50 22.82 2.87
CA ALA A 27 1.45 23.82 2.46
C ALA A 27 1.27 25.08 3.30
N PHE A 28 2.38 25.74 3.64
CA PHE A 28 2.39 26.98 4.42
C PHE A 28 3.34 28.01 3.80
N ASP A 29 2.89 29.26 3.73
CA ASP A 29 3.73 30.39 3.37
C ASP A 29 3.23 31.70 4.03
N ASP A 30 4.12 32.53 4.54
CA ASP A 30 3.77 33.78 5.25
C ASP A 30 3.23 34.86 4.31
N GLN A 31 3.50 34.79 2.99
CA GLN A 31 2.98 35.71 1.98
C GLN A 31 1.70 35.18 1.29
N GLY A 32 1.32 33.95 1.58
CA GLY A 32 0.17 33.27 1.01
C GLY A 32 0.48 32.44 -0.23
N LEU A 33 -0.21 31.34 -0.32
CA LEU A 33 -0.05 30.35 -1.39
C LEU A 33 -0.75 30.82 -2.68
N ARG A 34 -0.11 30.57 -3.80
CA ARG A 34 -0.62 30.85 -5.15
C ARG A 34 -1.06 29.58 -5.87
N SER A 35 -0.30 28.49 -5.72
CA SER A 35 -0.51 27.24 -6.44
C SER A 35 -0.07 26.06 -5.60
N ILE A 36 -0.80 24.96 -5.72
CA ILE A 36 -0.37 23.61 -5.33
C ILE A 36 -0.68 22.69 -6.50
N ALA A 37 0.35 22.10 -7.09
CA ALA A 37 0.21 21.22 -8.25
C ALA A 37 0.72 19.81 -7.95
N VAL A 38 0.05 18.81 -8.52
CA VAL A 38 0.39 17.40 -8.42
C VAL A 38 0.52 16.82 -9.81
N ASN A 39 1.69 16.29 -10.14
CA ASN A 39 2.02 15.82 -11.48
C ASN A 39 1.66 16.87 -12.56
N GLY A 40 1.88 18.15 -12.26
CA GLY A 40 1.57 19.27 -13.15
C GLY A 40 0.11 19.73 -13.17
N THR A 41 -0.78 19.07 -12.44
CA THR A 41 -2.20 19.46 -12.34
C THR A 41 -2.44 20.32 -11.10
N GLU A 42 -3.03 21.51 -11.27
CA GLU A 42 -3.39 22.42 -10.19
C GLU A 42 -4.47 21.82 -9.31
N VAL A 43 -4.22 21.77 -8.00
CA VAL A 43 -5.15 21.20 -6.99
C VAL A 43 -5.57 22.23 -5.93
N LEU A 44 -4.95 23.43 -5.90
CA LEU A 44 -5.38 24.49 -4.99
C LEU A 44 -6.68 25.12 -5.51
N PRO A 45 -7.79 25.08 -4.75
CA PRO A 45 -8.99 25.78 -5.13
C PRO A 45 -8.78 27.28 -5.25
N SER A 46 -9.41 27.92 -6.24
CA SER A 46 -9.29 29.37 -6.44
C SER A 46 -9.71 30.19 -5.21
N SER A 47 -10.64 29.66 -4.42
CA SER A 47 -11.09 30.26 -3.15
C SER A 47 -10.02 30.24 -2.03
N GLU A 48 -8.99 29.44 -2.17
CA GLU A 48 -7.92 29.28 -1.18
C GLU A 48 -6.61 29.99 -1.61
N ILE A 49 -6.56 30.58 -2.79
CA ILE A 49 -5.43 31.38 -3.25
C ILE A 49 -5.23 32.57 -2.31
N GLY A 50 -4.00 32.74 -1.84
CA GLY A 50 -3.62 33.79 -0.87
C GLY A 50 -3.72 33.36 0.59
N GLN A 51 -4.28 32.20 0.89
CA GLN A 51 -4.23 31.65 2.25
C GLN A 51 -2.80 31.24 2.62
N LYS A 52 -2.44 31.45 3.88
CA LYS A 52 -1.10 31.13 4.39
C LYS A 52 -0.91 29.67 4.68
N LEU A 53 -1.96 28.97 5.09
CA LEU A 53 -1.97 27.54 5.37
C LEU A 53 -3.12 26.89 4.60
N VAL A 54 -2.80 25.87 3.81
CA VAL A 54 -3.76 25.04 3.09
C VAL A 54 -3.49 23.59 3.38
N ASN A 55 -4.50 22.89 3.89
CA ASN A 55 -4.51 21.44 3.96
C ASN A 55 -5.10 20.90 2.65
N PHE A 56 -4.43 19.95 2.05
CA PHE A 56 -4.90 19.35 0.81
C PHE A 56 -5.08 17.85 0.94
N HIS A 57 -6.06 17.37 0.21
CA HIS A 57 -6.32 15.95 0.02
C HIS A 57 -6.77 15.73 -1.43
N PHE A 58 -6.05 14.89 -2.15
CA PHE A 58 -6.38 14.56 -3.54
C PHE A 58 -6.10 13.09 -3.83
N ARG A 59 -6.62 12.60 -4.96
CA ARG A 59 -6.39 11.25 -5.45
C ARG A 59 -5.67 11.28 -6.77
N VAL A 60 -4.57 10.57 -6.87
CA VAL A 60 -3.79 10.43 -8.11
C VAL A 60 -4.19 9.14 -8.80
N ALA A 61 -4.64 9.25 -10.05
CA ALA A 61 -5.08 8.14 -10.89
C ALA A 61 -4.15 7.95 -12.10
N GLY A 62 -4.34 6.84 -12.82
CA GLY A 62 -3.61 6.56 -14.07
C GLY A 62 -2.13 6.24 -13.90
N LEU A 63 -1.72 5.81 -12.72
CA LEU A 63 -0.35 5.42 -12.43
C LEU A 63 -0.06 4.00 -12.91
N ALA A 64 1.16 3.78 -13.42
CA ALA A 64 1.65 2.46 -13.80
C ALA A 64 2.09 1.67 -12.56
N GLU A 65 1.92 0.34 -12.60
CA GLU A 65 2.47 -0.55 -11.58
C GLU A 65 3.99 -0.46 -11.50
N GLY A 66 4.53 -0.77 -10.34
CA GLY A 66 5.95 -0.74 -10.04
C GLY A 66 6.37 0.50 -9.26
N GLN A 67 7.66 0.80 -9.32
CA GLN A 67 8.22 1.99 -8.69
C GLN A 67 7.79 3.24 -9.45
N LEU A 68 7.28 4.22 -8.74
CA LEU A 68 6.83 5.48 -9.30
C LEU A 68 7.15 6.65 -8.37
N SER A 69 7.01 7.86 -8.88
CA SER A 69 7.17 9.09 -8.11
C SER A 69 6.02 10.03 -8.41
N ILE A 70 5.43 10.62 -7.37
CA ILE A 70 4.44 11.69 -7.50
C ILE A 70 5.17 13.01 -7.26
N ASP A 71 5.10 13.92 -8.23
CA ASP A 71 5.68 15.25 -8.14
C ASP A 71 4.64 16.22 -7.55
N ILE A 72 4.99 16.87 -6.45
CA ILE A 72 4.15 17.85 -5.77
C ILE A 72 4.92 19.16 -5.69
N ALA A 73 4.28 20.25 -6.09
CA ALA A 73 4.88 21.57 -6.07
C ALA A 73 3.94 22.58 -5.42
N ALA A 74 4.49 23.49 -4.62
CA ALA A 74 3.78 24.64 -4.09
C ALA A 74 4.51 25.93 -4.44
N SER A 75 3.77 26.99 -4.76
CA SER A 75 4.32 28.33 -4.99
C SER A 75 3.58 29.37 -4.16
N ASP A 76 4.30 30.44 -3.79
CA ASP A 76 3.76 31.61 -3.10
C ASP A 76 3.35 32.73 -4.08
N GLN A 77 2.80 33.82 -3.54
CA GLN A 77 2.41 35.00 -4.32
C GLN A 77 3.61 35.73 -4.95
N ALA A 78 4.80 35.58 -4.39
CA ALA A 78 6.04 36.17 -4.92
C ALA A 78 6.70 35.33 -6.02
N GLY A 79 6.17 34.13 -6.29
CA GLY A 79 6.70 33.21 -7.30
C GLY A 79 7.80 32.28 -6.81
N ASN A 80 8.11 32.27 -5.52
CA ASN A 80 9.00 31.25 -4.96
C ASN A 80 8.30 29.89 -4.99
N ARG A 81 9.08 28.81 -5.24
CA ARG A 81 8.53 27.48 -5.44
C ARG A 81 9.30 26.44 -4.63
N GLN A 82 8.57 25.50 -4.05
CA GLN A 82 9.06 24.28 -3.42
C GLN A 82 8.54 23.08 -4.22
N GLU A 83 9.41 22.13 -4.48
CA GLU A 83 9.06 20.86 -5.13
C GLU A 83 9.42 19.70 -4.21
N LEU A 84 8.60 18.66 -4.24
CA LEU A 84 8.79 17.43 -3.48
C LEU A 84 8.43 16.25 -4.38
N LYS A 85 9.31 15.25 -4.39
CA LYS A 85 9.06 13.96 -5.03
C LYS A 85 8.70 12.94 -3.99
N LEU A 86 7.53 12.32 -4.15
CA LEU A 86 7.03 11.27 -3.26
C LEU A 86 7.23 9.92 -3.94
N PRO A 87 8.25 9.13 -3.56
CA PRO A 87 8.47 7.81 -4.12
C PRO A 87 7.45 6.83 -3.54
N LEU A 88 6.89 5.96 -4.40
CA LEU A 88 5.92 4.94 -4.04
C LEU A 88 6.18 3.66 -4.84
N VAL A 89 5.61 2.55 -4.38
CA VAL A 89 5.48 1.32 -5.14
C VAL A 89 3.98 1.01 -5.28
N LEU A 90 3.49 0.93 -6.52
CA LEU A 90 2.12 0.55 -6.82
C LEU A 90 2.10 -0.92 -7.22
N ASP A 91 1.36 -1.72 -6.48
CA ASP A 91 1.21 -3.14 -6.73
C ASP A 91 -0.27 -3.54 -6.62
N ASN A 92 -0.85 -3.96 -7.74
CA ASN A 92 -2.24 -4.44 -7.83
C ASN A 92 -2.30 -5.95 -8.12
N GLN A 93 -1.16 -6.64 -8.10
CA GLN A 93 -1.11 -8.08 -8.29
C GLN A 93 -1.36 -8.80 -6.97
N LYS A 94 -1.98 -9.96 -7.07
CA LYS A 94 -2.18 -10.82 -5.89
C LYS A 94 -0.96 -11.72 -5.73
N PRO A 95 -0.59 -12.07 -4.50
CA PRO A 95 0.43 -13.07 -4.28
C PRO A 95 0.02 -14.42 -4.88
N ALA A 96 0.98 -15.23 -5.25
CA ALA A 96 0.78 -16.62 -5.63
C ALA A 96 0.78 -17.51 -4.39
N LEU A 97 -0.10 -18.50 -4.36
CA LEU A 97 -0.21 -19.46 -3.26
C LEU A 97 -0.31 -20.88 -3.82
N THR A 98 0.68 -21.70 -3.53
CA THR A 98 0.75 -23.09 -3.96
C THR A 98 0.65 -24.00 -2.75
N ILE A 99 -0.30 -24.95 -2.77
CA ILE A 99 -0.37 -26.05 -1.80
C ILE A 99 0.43 -27.22 -2.37
N GLU A 100 1.54 -27.55 -1.74
CA GLU A 100 2.44 -28.63 -2.17
C GLU A 100 2.01 -29.98 -1.61
N GLU A 101 1.46 -29.99 -0.41
CA GLU A 101 1.01 -31.19 0.28
C GLU A 101 -0.17 -30.87 1.19
N ALA A 102 -1.18 -31.75 1.15
CA ALA A 102 -2.29 -31.75 2.07
C ALA A 102 -2.66 -33.18 2.42
N ALA A 103 -2.57 -33.56 3.69
CA ALA A 103 -2.85 -34.91 4.17
C ALA A 103 -3.65 -34.88 5.47
N LEU A 104 -4.77 -35.61 5.51
CA LEU A 104 -5.56 -35.83 6.72
C LEU A 104 -5.19 -37.19 7.33
N SER A 105 -4.66 -37.19 8.53
CA SER A 105 -4.27 -38.39 9.25
C SER A 105 -4.52 -38.24 10.74
N GLY A 106 -5.19 -39.24 11.32
CA GLY A 106 -5.46 -39.24 12.76
C GLY A 106 -6.32 -38.05 13.25
N GLY A 107 -7.21 -37.52 12.41
CA GLY A 107 -8.03 -36.35 12.72
C GLY A 107 -7.25 -35.02 12.67
N ARG A 108 -6.08 -35.02 12.05
CA ARG A 108 -5.26 -33.81 11.88
C ARG A 108 -4.94 -33.58 10.42
N LEU A 109 -5.13 -32.37 9.95
CA LEU A 109 -4.78 -31.92 8.61
C LEU A 109 -3.38 -31.30 8.62
N GLN A 110 -2.50 -31.92 7.84
CA GLN A 110 -1.16 -31.38 7.56
C GLN A 110 -1.19 -30.69 6.21
N VAL A 111 -0.74 -29.46 6.16
CA VAL A 111 -0.65 -28.67 4.92
C VAL A 111 0.72 -28.06 4.82
N ARG A 112 1.36 -28.22 3.66
CA ARG A 112 2.58 -27.51 3.28
C ARG A 112 2.37 -26.76 1.98
N GLY A 113 3.01 -25.63 1.88
CA GLY A 113 2.93 -24.84 0.67
C GLY A 113 3.91 -23.68 0.63
N LEU A 114 3.75 -22.89 -0.42
CA LEU A 114 4.59 -21.72 -0.71
C LEU A 114 3.70 -20.54 -1.08
N ALA A 115 3.91 -19.42 -0.43
CA ALA A 115 3.40 -18.12 -0.84
C ALA A 115 4.54 -17.31 -1.48
N SER A 116 4.28 -16.63 -2.59
CA SER A 116 5.28 -15.81 -3.28
C SER A 116 4.67 -14.56 -3.88
N ASP A 117 5.47 -13.50 -3.94
CA ASP A 117 5.10 -12.22 -4.51
C ASP A 117 6.35 -11.39 -4.84
N ASP A 118 6.36 -10.66 -5.95
CA ASP A 118 7.51 -9.90 -6.41
C ASP A 118 7.80 -8.63 -5.58
N VAL A 119 6.80 -8.10 -4.89
CA VAL A 119 6.95 -6.99 -3.93
C VAL A 119 7.13 -7.52 -2.50
N GLY A 120 6.68 -8.73 -2.25
CA GLY A 120 6.86 -9.45 -1.02
C GLY A 120 5.56 -9.85 -0.32
N VAL A 121 5.56 -11.05 0.23
CA VAL A 121 4.49 -11.58 1.08
C VAL A 121 4.64 -10.98 2.49
N ASP A 122 3.60 -10.30 2.96
CA ASP A 122 3.55 -9.74 4.31
C ASP A 122 3.18 -10.79 5.35
N ARG A 123 2.17 -11.60 5.06
CA ARG A 123 1.69 -12.62 6.00
C ARG A 123 0.95 -13.76 5.32
N VAL A 124 0.98 -14.91 6.00
CA VAL A 124 0.14 -16.07 5.69
C VAL A 124 -0.73 -16.34 6.91
N VAL A 125 -2.03 -16.49 6.67
CA VAL A 125 -3.05 -16.75 7.68
C VAL A 125 -3.78 -18.04 7.35
N VAL A 126 -4.08 -18.85 8.33
CA VAL A 126 -4.98 -19.99 8.19
C VAL A 126 -6.31 -19.69 8.88
N HIS A 127 -7.39 -20.03 8.19
CA HIS A 127 -8.76 -19.86 8.65
C HIS A 127 -9.45 -21.21 8.73
N TYR A 128 -9.98 -21.55 9.91
CA TYR A 128 -10.75 -22.77 10.15
C TYR A 128 -11.80 -22.50 11.23
N GLY A 129 -13.04 -22.97 11.01
CA GLY A 129 -14.16 -22.58 11.84
C GLY A 129 -14.29 -21.06 11.93
N ASP A 130 -14.34 -20.52 13.11
CA ASP A 130 -14.37 -19.06 13.38
C ASP A 130 -12.97 -18.49 13.72
N THR A 131 -11.91 -19.28 13.52
CA THR A 131 -10.54 -18.90 13.92
C THR A 131 -9.73 -18.45 12.72
N PHE A 132 -9.09 -17.28 12.85
CA PHE A 132 -8.03 -16.78 11.97
C PHE A 132 -6.71 -16.81 12.74
N SER A 133 -5.73 -17.54 12.25
CA SER A 133 -4.42 -17.67 12.88
C SER A 133 -3.32 -17.24 11.92
N ARG A 134 -2.62 -16.16 12.25
CA ARG A 134 -1.42 -15.73 11.51
C ARG A 134 -0.28 -16.69 11.82
N LEU A 135 0.38 -17.18 10.78
CA LEU A 135 1.59 -17.99 10.93
C LEU A 135 2.79 -17.10 11.26
N ASN A 136 3.62 -17.56 12.17
CA ASN A 136 4.85 -16.86 12.53
C ASN A 136 5.95 -17.17 11.51
N LEU A 137 5.95 -16.43 10.40
CA LEU A 137 6.84 -16.62 9.26
C LEU A 137 7.56 -15.31 8.94
N PRO A 138 8.79 -15.37 8.42
CA PRO A 138 9.47 -14.17 7.93
C PRO A 138 8.75 -13.63 6.70
N GLN A 139 8.76 -12.31 6.53
CA GLN A 139 8.31 -11.65 5.32
C GLN A 139 9.34 -11.86 4.21
N GLY A 140 8.90 -11.86 2.95
CA GLY A 140 9.81 -11.97 1.81
C GLY A 140 9.09 -12.29 0.51
N GLU A 141 9.86 -12.37 -0.57
CA GLU A 141 9.35 -12.69 -1.90
C GLU A 141 8.89 -14.15 -2.02
N SER A 142 9.42 -15.03 -1.20
CA SER A 142 9.10 -16.46 -1.20
C SER A 142 9.04 -16.96 0.23
N VAL A 143 7.86 -17.36 0.69
CA VAL A 143 7.57 -17.73 2.08
C VAL A 143 6.98 -19.14 2.12
N PRO A 144 7.80 -20.15 2.43
CA PRO A 144 7.30 -21.50 2.68
C PRO A 144 6.56 -21.55 4.01
N PHE A 145 5.49 -22.37 4.07
CA PHE A 145 4.73 -22.57 5.30
C PHE A 145 4.34 -24.03 5.49
N ALA A 146 4.12 -24.39 6.74
CA ALA A 146 3.58 -25.70 7.14
C ALA A 146 2.69 -25.55 8.37
N VAL A 147 1.58 -26.24 8.36
CA VAL A 147 0.65 -26.32 9.50
C VAL A 147 0.21 -27.76 9.76
N ASN A 148 -0.10 -28.06 11.00
CA ASN A 148 -0.66 -29.35 11.42
C ASN A 148 -1.73 -29.07 12.49
N LEU A 149 -2.98 -29.10 12.08
CA LEU A 149 -4.13 -28.69 12.90
C LEU A 149 -5.16 -29.82 13.06
N PRO A 150 -5.84 -29.89 14.22
CA PRO A 150 -6.89 -30.87 14.47
C PRO A 150 -8.21 -30.45 13.79
N VAL A 151 -8.18 -30.32 12.48
CA VAL A 151 -9.31 -29.90 11.64
C VAL A 151 -9.37 -30.79 10.40
N GLU A 152 -10.52 -30.86 9.75
CA GLU A 152 -10.72 -31.63 8.51
C GLU A 152 -10.53 -30.77 7.24
N SER A 153 -10.69 -29.44 7.40
CA SER A 153 -10.49 -28.47 6.33
C SER A 153 -10.03 -27.13 6.87
N LEU A 154 -9.34 -26.35 6.04
CA LEU A 154 -8.95 -24.98 6.33
C LEU A 154 -8.84 -24.17 5.05
N THR A 155 -8.76 -22.86 5.18
CA THR A 155 -8.41 -21.93 4.09
C THR A 155 -7.07 -21.30 4.40
N VAL A 156 -6.16 -21.32 3.45
CA VAL A 156 -4.89 -20.59 3.54
C VAL A 156 -5.06 -19.26 2.83
N ILE A 157 -4.65 -18.19 3.47
CA ILE A 157 -4.75 -16.81 2.97
C ILE A 157 -3.34 -16.22 2.96
N ALA A 158 -2.86 -15.79 1.79
CA ALA A 158 -1.63 -15.02 1.67
C ALA A 158 -1.96 -13.56 1.36
N VAL A 159 -1.26 -12.65 2.01
CA VAL A 159 -1.40 -11.20 1.82
C VAL A 159 -0.02 -10.63 1.54
N ASP A 160 0.10 -9.83 0.48
CA ASP A 160 1.33 -9.14 0.10
C ASP A 160 1.56 -7.83 0.87
N ALA A 161 2.66 -7.16 0.58
CA ALA A 161 3.03 -5.89 1.21
C ALA A 161 2.09 -4.73 0.83
N ALA A 162 1.40 -4.80 -0.32
CA ALA A 162 0.41 -3.83 -0.76
C ALA A 162 -0.99 -4.07 -0.17
N GLY A 163 -1.24 -5.25 0.42
CA GLY A 163 -2.52 -5.65 0.96
C GLY A 163 -3.40 -6.46 -0.01
N ASN A 164 -2.89 -6.84 -1.18
CA ASN A 164 -3.60 -7.76 -2.06
C ASN A 164 -3.58 -9.16 -1.45
N ARG A 165 -4.64 -9.93 -1.69
CA ARG A 165 -4.81 -11.24 -1.05
C ARG A 165 -5.28 -12.32 -1.99
N ILE A 166 -4.87 -13.55 -1.70
CA ILE A 166 -5.36 -14.77 -2.32
C ILE A 166 -5.78 -15.76 -1.23
N GLU A 167 -6.80 -16.55 -1.52
CA GLU A 167 -7.31 -17.59 -0.63
C GLU A 167 -7.36 -18.92 -1.36
N VAL A 168 -6.91 -19.99 -0.71
CA VAL A 168 -7.01 -21.35 -1.21
C VAL A 168 -7.61 -22.24 -0.13
N LYS A 169 -8.74 -22.86 -0.44
CA LYS A 169 -9.39 -23.83 0.44
C LYS A 169 -8.72 -25.19 0.32
N VAL A 170 -8.37 -25.75 1.46
CA VAL A 170 -7.82 -27.11 1.58
C VAL A 170 -8.86 -27.97 2.27
N PRO A 171 -9.39 -28.98 1.54
CA PRO A 171 -10.38 -29.91 2.08
C PRO A 171 -9.79 -30.90 3.07
#